data_cb8cb97edfdd882da3304a004a303653
#
_entry.id   cb8cb97edfdd882da3304a004a303653
#
_cell.length_a   1.000
_cell.length_b   1.000
_cell.length_c   1.000
_cell.angle_alpha   90.00
_cell.angle_beta   90.00
_cell.angle_gamma   90.00
#
_symmetry.space_group_name_H-M   'P 1'
#
loop_
_entity.id
_entity.type
_entity.pdbx_description
1 polymer ?
#
loop_
_entity_poly.entity_id
_entity_poly.type
_entity_poly.pdbx_seq_one_letter_code
_entity_poly.pdbx_strand_id
1 'polypeptide(L)'
;MLLIQQNLLSERMETADKMQQLMRRRINARLASAESLYPVEMQQQSMQLEKLELERRIAKVRHALAILSGTTTDGLSLYMPEKMAAVPVVPVNKIHADLLGARPDIAAQKAMLESRFNTVKATEAEFYPNIELKVLAGLAHIDAFNVVRGRTSGMIGVLPALNLPIFTSGALQSKLAGRRAEYNEQVALYDRTVLNAMRAAADAVVDYQNMQKRQSVWEKMQETAEKTVRNANSRVNAGLDNGLSALQKQNELLQLKMQKAQYQAESLIAWSNLNTQLGGGFKLEPLERNVSKKSTGKKVR
;
A
#
# COMPACT_ATOMS: atom_id res chain seq x y z
N MET A 1 -8.62 -12.15 0.52
CA MET A 1 -9.02 -12.32 -0.90
C MET A 1 -8.60 -13.67 -1.46
N LEU A 2 -7.29 -13.97 -1.61
CA LEU A 2 -6.81 -15.20 -2.28
C LEU A 2 -7.39 -16.49 -1.69
N LEU A 3 -7.51 -16.60 -0.36
CA LEU A 3 -8.11 -17.76 0.30
C LEU A 3 -9.63 -17.86 0.02
N ILE A 4 -10.34 -16.74 -0.08
CA ILE A 4 -11.75 -16.73 -0.48
C ILE A 4 -11.88 -17.19 -1.94
N GLN A 5 -11.00 -16.73 -2.83
CA GLN A 5 -10.96 -17.20 -4.22
C GLN A 5 -10.65 -18.70 -4.31
N GLN A 6 -9.77 -19.22 -3.46
CA GLN A 6 -9.45 -20.64 -3.41
C GLN A 6 -10.68 -21.50 -3.05
N ASN A 7 -11.46 -21.06 -2.05
CA ASN A 7 -12.70 -21.77 -1.68
C ASN A 7 -13.72 -21.71 -2.82
N LEU A 8 -13.96 -20.53 -3.39
CA LEU A 8 -14.90 -20.37 -4.50
C LEU A 8 -14.48 -21.15 -5.74
N LEU A 9 -13.17 -21.24 -6.02
CA LEU A 9 -12.66 -22.06 -7.11
C LEU A 9 -12.89 -23.54 -6.85
N SER A 10 -12.74 -24.01 -5.60
CA SER A 10 -13.05 -25.39 -5.22
C SER A 10 -14.53 -25.70 -5.44
N GLU A 11 -15.46 -24.81 -5.07
CA GLU A 11 -16.89 -24.94 -5.34
C GLU A 11 -17.19 -24.94 -6.85
N ARG A 12 -16.47 -24.14 -7.65
CA ARG A 12 -16.60 -24.14 -9.11
C ARG A 12 -16.15 -25.47 -9.71
N MET A 13 -15.04 -26.04 -9.23
CA MET A 13 -14.55 -27.36 -9.68
C MET A 13 -15.56 -28.46 -9.35
N GLU A 14 -16.14 -28.47 -8.14
CA GLU A 14 -17.21 -29.41 -7.79
C GLU A 14 -18.44 -29.26 -8.70
N THR A 15 -18.81 -28.01 -9.02
CA THR A 15 -19.91 -27.74 -9.94
C THR A 15 -19.60 -28.28 -11.36
N ALA A 16 -18.35 -28.10 -11.83
CA ALA A 16 -17.92 -28.63 -13.12
C ALA A 16 -17.89 -30.18 -13.15
N ASP A 17 -17.53 -30.82 -12.03
CA ASP A 17 -17.62 -32.29 -11.90
C ASP A 17 -19.06 -32.79 -12.02
N LYS A 18 -20.01 -32.09 -11.37
CA LYS A 18 -21.45 -32.40 -11.51
C LYS A 18 -21.92 -32.21 -12.97
N MET A 19 -21.44 -31.15 -13.65
CA MET A 19 -21.74 -30.95 -15.07
C MET A 19 -21.20 -32.10 -15.94
N GLN A 20 -19.97 -32.51 -15.70
CA GLN A 20 -19.37 -33.64 -16.44
C GLN A 20 -20.14 -34.93 -16.22
N GLN A 21 -20.49 -35.26 -14.96
CA GLN A 21 -21.27 -36.46 -14.67
C GLN A 21 -22.65 -36.44 -15.34
N LEU A 22 -23.33 -35.29 -15.33
CA LEU A 22 -24.62 -35.13 -15.99
C LEU A 22 -24.47 -35.29 -17.51
N MET A 23 -23.42 -34.70 -18.11
CA MET A 23 -23.16 -34.81 -19.54
C MET A 23 -22.87 -36.28 -19.93
N ARG A 24 -22.05 -37.02 -19.17
CA ARG A 24 -21.77 -38.43 -19.41
C ARG A 24 -23.05 -39.29 -19.33
N ARG A 25 -23.95 -39.01 -18.35
CA ARG A 25 -25.27 -39.69 -18.27
C ARG A 25 -26.10 -39.43 -19.53
N ARG A 26 -26.12 -38.22 -20.06
CA ARG A 26 -26.85 -37.85 -21.28
C ARG A 26 -26.28 -38.56 -22.53
N ILE A 27 -24.95 -38.65 -22.63
CA ILE A 27 -24.27 -39.34 -23.72
C ILE A 27 -24.62 -40.86 -23.67
N ASN A 28 -24.54 -41.48 -22.48
CA ASN A 28 -24.89 -42.89 -22.30
C ASN A 28 -26.37 -43.19 -22.63
N ALA A 29 -27.26 -42.21 -22.34
CA ALA A 29 -28.67 -42.27 -22.70
C ALA A 29 -28.92 -41.91 -24.20
N ARG A 30 -27.88 -41.62 -25.00
CA ARG A 30 -27.97 -41.18 -26.40
C ARG A 30 -28.72 -39.85 -26.59
N LEU A 31 -28.75 -39.01 -25.55
CA LEU A 31 -29.38 -37.68 -25.55
C LEU A 31 -28.38 -36.54 -25.86
N ALA A 32 -27.10 -36.85 -26.03
CA ALA A 32 -26.04 -35.93 -26.43
C ALA A 32 -24.95 -36.66 -27.19
N SER A 33 -24.19 -35.95 -28.02
CA SER A 33 -22.99 -36.49 -28.70
C SER A 33 -21.79 -36.51 -27.75
N ALA A 34 -20.82 -37.39 -27.99
CA ALA A 34 -19.58 -37.47 -27.23
C ALA A 34 -18.81 -36.13 -27.24
N GLU A 35 -18.88 -35.38 -28.36
CA GLU A 35 -18.25 -34.08 -28.53
C GLU A 35 -18.74 -33.04 -27.53
N SER A 36 -19.98 -33.18 -27.01
CA SER A 36 -20.54 -32.29 -26.00
C SER A 36 -19.78 -32.33 -24.65
N LEU A 37 -18.91 -33.32 -24.46
CA LEU A 37 -18.09 -33.46 -23.27
C LEU A 37 -16.84 -32.55 -23.30
N TYR A 38 -16.28 -32.33 -24.50
CA TYR A 38 -15.01 -31.61 -24.66
C TYR A 38 -15.00 -30.19 -24.04
N PRO A 39 -16.03 -29.34 -24.20
CA PRO A 39 -16.06 -28.04 -23.56
C PRO A 39 -16.01 -28.11 -22.02
N VAL A 40 -16.65 -29.13 -21.42
CA VAL A 40 -16.66 -29.32 -19.96
C VAL A 40 -15.29 -29.76 -19.46
N GLU A 41 -14.62 -30.66 -20.20
CA GLU A 41 -13.27 -31.10 -19.88
C GLU A 41 -12.24 -29.96 -20.04
N MET A 42 -12.34 -29.16 -21.10
CA MET A 42 -11.51 -27.96 -21.26
C MET A 42 -11.71 -26.97 -20.11
N GLN A 43 -12.95 -26.78 -19.66
CA GLN A 43 -13.25 -25.90 -18.51
C GLN A 43 -12.62 -26.43 -17.22
N GLN A 44 -12.68 -27.73 -16.96
CA GLN A 44 -12.04 -28.35 -15.79
C GLN A 44 -10.51 -28.19 -15.82
N GLN A 45 -9.89 -28.42 -16.99
CA GLN A 45 -8.45 -28.21 -17.17
C GLN A 45 -8.05 -26.74 -16.94
N SER A 46 -8.85 -25.80 -17.43
CA SER A 46 -8.64 -24.35 -17.18
C SER A 46 -8.74 -24.00 -15.71
N MET A 47 -9.70 -24.56 -14.99
CA MET A 47 -9.83 -24.38 -13.53
C MET A 47 -8.65 -25.00 -12.77
N GLN A 48 -8.10 -26.12 -13.26
CA GLN A 48 -6.90 -26.71 -12.66
C GLN A 48 -5.68 -25.80 -12.81
N LEU A 49 -5.50 -25.17 -13.97
CA LEU A 49 -4.45 -24.17 -14.18
C LEU A 49 -4.66 -22.94 -13.29
N GLU A 50 -5.90 -22.46 -13.17
CA GLU A 50 -6.25 -21.35 -12.28
C GLU A 50 -5.94 -21.68 -10.81
N LYS A 51 -6.18 -22.93 -10.37
CA LYS A 51 -5.85 -23.41 -9.02
C LYS A 51 -4.35 -23.36 -8.76
N LEU A 52 -3.54 -23.91 -9.67
CA LEU A 52 -2.08 -23.91 -9.54
C LEU A 52 -1.51 -22.49 -9.48
N GLU A 53 -2.03 -21.57 -10.28
CA GLU A 53 -1.64 -20.17 -10.26
C GLU A 53 -2.04 -19.48 -8.96
N LEU A 54 -3.22 -19.78 -8.43
CA LEU A 54 -3.69 -19.25 -7.17
C LEU A 54 -2.86 -19.75 -5.99
N GLU A 55 -2.50 -21.04 -5.96
CA GLU A 55 -1.61 -21.62 -4.96
C GLU A 55 -0.22 -20.96 -5.00
N ARG A 56 0.33 -20.74 -6.20
CA ARG A 56 1.58 -20.00 -6.37
C ARG A 56 1.50 -18.57 -5.82
N ARG A 57 0.42 -17.88 -6.09
CA ARG A 57 0.20 -16.49 -5.59
C ARG A 57 0.06 -16.48 -4.07
N ILE A 58 -0.67 -17.43 -3.48
CA ILE A 58 -0.81 -17.58 -2.04
C ILE A 58 0.55 -17.79 -1.39
N ALA A 59 1.37 -18.70 -1.95
CA ALA A 59 2.72 -18.96 -1.42
C ALA A 59 3.60 -17.69 -1.44
N LYS A 60 3.61 -16.94 -2.56
CA LYS A 60 4.37 -15.68 -2.66
C LYS A 60 3.92 -14.63 -1.64
N VAL A 61 2.62 -14.47 -1.43
CA VAL A 61 2.08 -13.54 -0.44
C VAL A 61 2.43 -13.98 0.98
N ARG A 62 2.40 -15.28 1.28
CA ARG A 62 2.85 -15.83 2.56
C ARG A 62 4.33 -15.52 2.83
N HIS A 63 5.20 -15.71 1.82
CA HIS A 63 6.62 -15.34 1.96
C HIS A 63 6.79 -13.85 2.27
N ALA A 64 6.09 -12.98 1.54
CA ALA A 64 6.14 -11.53 1.77
C ALA A 64 5.66 -11.15 3.18
N LEU A 65 4.55 -11.74 3.64
CA LEU A 65 4.02 -11.51 4.98
C LEU A 65 4.98 -12.01 6.08
N ALA A 66 5.61 -13.17 5.89
CA ALA A 66 6.59 -13.71 6.83
C ALA A 66 7.78 -12.75 7.02
N ILE A 67 8.31 -12.21 5.90
CA ILE A 67 9.39 -11.22 5.95
C ILE A 67 8.94 -9.94 6.67
N LEU A 68 7.76 -9.41 6.35
CA LEU A 68 7.23 -8.20 6.97
C LEU A 68 6.94 -8.36 8.47
N SER A 69 6.60 -9.57 8.93
CA SER A 69 6.32 -9.88 10.33
C SER A 69 7.57 -10.37 11.09
N GLY A 70 8.72 -10.50 10.43
CA GLY A 70 9.95 -11.00 11.04
C GLY A 70 9.88 -12.47 11.47
N THR A 71 9.01 -13.29 10.86
CA THR A 71 8.81 -14.70 11.16
C THR A 71 9.18 -15.60 9.98
N THR A 72 9.17 -16.90 10.21
CA THR A 72 9.25 -17.88 9.12
C THR A 72 7.86 -18.14 8.53
N THR A 73 7.80 -18.67 7.32
CA THR A 73 6.53 -19.05 6.66
C THR A 73 5.72 -20.05 7.47
N ASP A 74 6.39 -20.96 8.18
CA ASP A 74 5.75 -21.98 9.01
C ASP A 74 5.24 -21.41 10.34
N GLY A 75 5.87 -20.35 10.85
CA GLY A 75 5.44 -19.62 12.04
C GLY A 75 4.27 -18.64 11.78
N LEU A 76 3.91 -18.42 10.52
CA LEU A 76 2.85 -17.48 10.17
C LEU A 76 1.45 -18.14 10.27
N SER A 77 0.76 -17.88 11.38
CA SER A 77 -0.64 -18.24 11.55
C SER A 77 -1.53 -17.22 10.85
N LEU A 78 -2.19 -17.63 9.75
CA LEU A 78 -3.13 -16.78 9.02
C LEU A 78 -4.55 -17.10 9.48
N TYR A 79 -5.21 -16.12 10.08
CA TYR A 79 -6.63 -16.18 10.31
C TYR A 79 -7.40 -15.89 9.01
N MET A 80 -8.30 -16.77 8.65
CA MET A 80 -9.18 -16.59 7.50
C MET A 80 -10.52 -16.01 7.95
N PRO A 81 -10.80 -14.73 7.68
CA PRO A 81 -12.10 -14.15 8.01
C PRO A 81 -13.16 -14.71 7.06
N GLU A 82 -14.35 -14.99 7.58
CA GLU A 82 -15.50 -15.44 6.78
C GLU A 82 -15.92 -14.40 5.73
N LYS A 83 -15.70 -13.13 6.03
CA LYS A 83 -16.03 -12.00 5.14
C LYS A 83 -14.86 -11.02 5.08
N MET A 84 -14.68 -10.41 3.92
CA MET A 84 -13.77 -9.27 3.77
C MET A 84 -14.21 -8.11 4.66
N ALA A 85 -13.24 -7.37 5.22
CA ALA A 85 -13.53 -6.15 5.96
C ALA A 85 -14.25 -5.14 5.06
N ALA A 86 -15.21 -4.43 5.65
CA ALA A 86 -15.86 -3.33 4.94
C ALA A 86 -14.87 -2.16 4.77
N VAL A 87 -14.87 -1.54 3.61
CA VAL A 87 -14.08 -0.34 3.37
C VAL A 87 -14.71 0.83 4.13
N PRO A 88 -13.94 1.52 5.00
CA PRO A 88 -14.47 2.67 5.72
C PRO A 88 -14.87 3.80 4.76
N VAL A 89 -15.96 4.49 5.07
CA VAL A 89 -16.42 5.63 4.28
C VAL A 89 -15.63 6.87 4.67
N VAL A 90 -14.90 7.43 3.71
CA VAL A 90 -14.12 8.67 3.90
C VAL A 90 -14.89 9.84 3.29
N PRO A 91 -15.22 10.90 4.03
CA PRO A 91 -15.85 12.09 3.49
C PRO A 91 -14.84 12.89 2.67
N VAL A 92 -14.78 12.63 1.37
CA VAL A 92 -13.79 13.18 0.45
C VAL A 92 -13.85 14.71 0.35
N ASN A 93 -15.02 15.29 0.58
CA ASN A 93 -15.24 16.75 0.63
C ASN A 93 -14.61 17.45 1.85
N LYS A 94 -14.16 16.70 2.86
CA LYS A 94 -13.45 17.21 4.04
C LYS A 94 -11.93 17.06 3.95
N ILE A 95 -11.40 16.63 2.80
CA ILE A 95 -9.96 16.50 2.60
C ILE A 95 -9.39 17.90 2.31
N HIS A 96 -8.58 18.42 3.23
CA HIS A 96 -7.89 19.70 3.09
C HIS A 96 -6.47 19.51 2.59
N ALA A 97 -5.97 20.48 1.80
CA ALA A 97 -4.60 20.46 1.28
C ALA A 97 -3.53 20.46 2.41
N ASP A 98 -3.89 20.94 3.60
CA ASP A 98 -3.00 20.95 4.77
C ASP A 98 -2.53 19.56 5.20
N LEU A 99 -3.32 18.50 4.87
CA LEU A 99 -2.93 17.12 5.15
C LEU A 99 -1.69 16.68 4.38
N LEU A 100 -1.42 17.31 3.23
CA LEU A 100 -0.20 17.03 2.46
C LEU A 100 1.06 17.44 3.22
N GLY A 101 0.98 18.46 4.07
CA GLY A 101 2.09 18.89 4.92
C GLY A 101 2.52 17.85 5.96
N ALA A 102 1.66 16.91 6.31
CA ALA A 102 1.97 15.79 7.22
C ALA A 102 2.71 14.64 6.52
N ARG A 103 2.92 14.70 5.21
CA ARG A 103 3.63 13.66 4.45
C ARG A 103 5.11 13.63 4.80
N PRO A 104 5.67 12.46 5.12
CA PRO A 104 7.09 12.34 5.49
C PRO A 104 8.06 12.75 4.37
N ASP A 105 7.70 12.51 3.10
CA ASP A 105 8.51 12.88 1.94
C ASP A 105 8.61 14.40 1.77
N ILE A 106 7.52 15.14 1.97
CA ILE A 106 7.51 16.61 1.95
C ILE A 106 8.31 17.16 3.14
N ALA A 107 8.12 16.58 4.34
CA ALA A 107 8.87 16.99 5.52
C ALA A 107 10.38 16.78 5.34
N ALA A 108 10.79 15.66 4.75
CA ALA A 108 12.19 15.36 4.44
C ALA A 108 12.78 16.37 3.45
N GLN A 109 12.06 16.70 2.36
CA GLN A 109 12.53 17.68 1.37
C GLN A 109 12.61 19.09 1.98
N LYS A 110 11.69 19.46 2.86
CA LYS A 110 11.75 20.73 3.60
C LYS A 110 13.00 20.81 4.48
N ALA A 111 13.32 19.74 5.20
CA ALA A 111 14.53 19.70 6.03
C ALA A 111 15.81 19.77 5.19
N MET A 112 15.84 19.12 4.00
CA MET A 112 16.94 19.23 3.06
C MET A 112 17.10 20.67 2.51
N LEU A 113 16.00 21.33 2.18
CA LEU A 113 15.99 22.71 1.73
C LEU A 113 16.56 23.64 2.81
N GLU A 114 16.16 23.48 4.04
CA GLU A 114 16.68 24.24 5.19
C GLU A 114 18.18 23.97 5.40
N SER A 115 18.63 22.73 5.27
CA SER A 115 20.05 22.38 5.33
C SER A 115 20.87 23.09 4.24
N ARG A 116 20.39 23.09 2.98
CA ARG A 116 21.06 23.82 1.89
C ARG A 116 21.09 25.33 2.10
N PHE A 117 19.99 25.90 2.61
CA PHE A 117 19.94 27.30 3.00
C PHE A 117 20.98 27.65 4.08
N ASN A 118 21.09 26.81 5.12
CA ASN A 118 22.10 27.00 6.15
C ASN A 118 23.53 26.86 5.62
N THR A 119 23.74 25.99 4.61
CA THR A 119 25.04 25.86 3.93
C THR A 119 25.42 27.15 3.15
N VAL A 120 24.42 27.77 2.49
CA VAL A 120 24.64 29.07 1.85
C VAL A 120 25.02 30.11 2.90
N LYS A 121 24.28 30.19 4.01
CA LYS A 121 24.60 31.13 5.11
C LYS A 121 25.98 30.90 5.73
N ALA A 122 26.35 29.63 5.94
CA ALA A 122 27.68 29.28 6.43
C ALA A 122 28.77 29.72 5.46
N THR A 123 28.55 29.57 4.13
CA THR A 123 29.50 30.05 3.12
C THR A 123 29.54 31.57 3.05
N GLU A 124 28.44 32.28 3.23
CA GLU A 124 28.40 33.73 3.37
C GLU A 124 29.21 34.24 4.60
N ALA A 125 29.16 33.46 5.71
CA ALA A 125 29.96 33.76 6.89
C ALA A 125 31.47 33.63 6.69
N GLU A 126 31.90 32.80 5.72
CA GLU A 126 33.35 32.67 5.39
C GLU A 126 33.95 33.95 4.80
N PHE A 127 33.16 34.93 4.38
CA PHE A 127 33.65 36.25 3.92
C PHE A 127 34.01 37.18 5.09
N TYR A 128 33.63 36.85 6.31
CA TYR A 128 33.94 37.64 7.50
C TYR A 128 35.17 37.10 8.21
N PRO A 129 35.83 37.95 9.04
CA PRO A 129 36.95 37.51 9.86
C PRO A 129 36.56 36.37 10.77
N ASN A 130 37.34 35.30 10.78
CA ASN A 130 37.15 34.18 11.68
C ASN A 130 38.24 34.17 12.77
N ILE A 131 37.79 34.09 14.04
CA ILE A 131 38.70 33.97 15.19
C ILE A 131 38.66 32.53 15.67
N GLU A 132 39.78 31.83 15.54
CA GLU A 132 39.95 30.49 16.06
C GLU A 132 40.76 30.51 17.36
N LEU A 133 40.29 29.80 18.37
CA LEU A 133 41.02 29.57 19.60
C LEU A 133 41.56 28.12 19.59
N LYS A 134 42.85 27.95 19.40
CA LYS A 134 43.52 26.65 19.44
C LYS A 134 44.09 26.42 20.82
N VAL A 135 43.62 25.39 21.49
CA VAL A 135 44.18 24.93 22.80
C VAL A 135 45.04 23.71 22.50
N LEU A 136 46.31 23.81 22.85
CA LEU A 136 47.25 22.71 22.79
C LEU A 136 47.58 22.26 24.20
N ALA A 137 47.31 20.99 24.49
CA ALA A 137 47.80 20.33 25.71
C ALA A 137 48.69 19.15 25.30
N GLY A 138 49.89 19.11 25.73
CA GLY A 138 50.82 18.06 25.39
C GLY A 138 51.92 17.88 26.43
N LEU A 139 52.53 16.70 26.43
CA LEU A 139 53.76 16.39 27.15
C LEU A 139 54.90 16.53 26.11
N ALA A 140 55.65 17.59 26.20
CA ALA A 140 56.85 17.78 25.36
C ALA A 140 58.10 17.36 26.14
N HIS A 141 58.79 16.36 25.62
CA HIS A 141 60.11 16.02 26.08
C HIS A 141 61.10 16.69 25.17
N ILE A 142 61.68 17.81 25.61
CA ILE A 142 62.72 18.49 24.87
C ILE A 142 64.05 18.07 25.47
N ASP A 143 64.63 17.00 24.96
CA ASP A 143 65.99 16.57 25.22
C ASP A 143 66.90 17.11 24.15
N ALA A 144 67.41 18.32 24.35
CA ALA A 144 68.55 18.77 23.56
C ALA A 144 69.84 18.93 24.38
N PHE A 145 69.79 19.09 25.69
CA PHE A 145 71.04 19.32 26.47
C PHE A 145 70.98 19.00 27.98
N ASN A 146 70.14 18.09 28.47
CA ASN A 146 70.26 17.66 29.87
C ASN A 146 69.81 16.21 30.13
N VAL A 147 70.77 15.31 30.14
CA VAL A 147 70.61 13.88 30.42
C VAL A 147 70.41 13.56 31.91
N VAL A 148 70.19 14.53 32.77
CA VAL A 148 70.23 14.29 34.23
C VAL A 148 69.15 15.11 34.96
N ARG A 149 67.89 15.05 34.62
CA ARG A 149 66.75 15.30 35.56
C ARG A 149 65.45 14.99 34.90
N GLY A 150 64.86 13.88 35.21
CA GLY A 150 63.50 13.46 34.82
C GLY A 150 62.44 14.40 35.35
N ARG A 151 62.10 15.45 34.61
CA ARG A 151 60.91 16.25 34.81
C ARG A 151 60.18 16.34 33.50
N THR A 152 59.08 15.65 33.39
CA THR A 152 58.15 15.79 32.29
C THR A 152 57.51 17.16 32.40
N SER A 153 57.81 18.05 31.46
CA SER A 153 57.16 19.38 31.41
C SER A 153 55.88 19.24 30.59
N GLY A 154 54.75 19.39 31.25
CA GLY A 154 53.49 19.59 30.56
C GLY A 154 53.44 20.98 29.94
N MET A 155 53.04 21.06 28.67
CA MET A 155 52.85 22.35 27.97
C MET A 155 51.34 22.52 27.70
N ILE A 156 50.79 23.61 28.20
CA ILE A 156 49.43 24.07 27.85
C ILE A 156 49.63 25.40 27.12
N GLY A 157 49.21 25.46 25.86
CA GLY A 157 49.23 26.66 25.05
C GLY A 157 47.84 27.02 24.58
N VAL A 158 47.48 28.29 24.68
CA VAL A 158 46.26 28.87 24.08
C VAL A 158 46.70 29.85 22.99
N LEU A 159 46.35 29.53 21.73
CA LEU A 159 46.75 30.29 20.56
C LEU A 159 45.54 30.87 19.85
N PRO A 160 45.23 32.17 20.02
CA PRO A 160 44.24 32.83 19.19
C PRO A 160 44.80 33.01 17.78
N ALA A 161 44.03 32.62 16.77
CA ALA A 161 44.36 32.82 15.35
C ALA A 161 43.23 33.62 14.70
N LEU A 162 43.58 34.72 14.02
CA LEU A 162 42.64 35.49 13.22
C LEU A 162 42.88 35.15 11.76
N ASN A 163 41.84 34.65 11.10
CA ASN A 163 41.84 34.40 9.67
C ASN A 163 40.94 35.44 8.97
N LEU A 164 41.54 36.27 8.10
CA LEU A 164 40.87 37.31 7.33
C LEU A 164 41.11 37.09 5.85
N PRO A 165 40.11 36.63 5.06
CA PRO A 165 40.26 36.36 3.64
C PRO A 165 40.20 37.67 2.81
N ILE A 166 41.32 38.45 2.73
CA ILE A 166 41.38 39.73 2.00
C ILE A 166 41.46 39.49 0.48
N PHE A 167 42.24 38.49 0.06
CA PHE A 167 42.40 38.12 -1.34
C PHE A 167 42.17 36.64 -1.55
N THR A 168 41.08 36.29 -2.21
CA THR A 168 40.67 34.89 -2.46
C THR A 168 40.68 34.55 -3.95
N SER A 169 41.11 35.43 -4.83
CA SER A 169 41.15 35.24 -6.29
C SER A 169 39.82 34.74 -6.87
N GLY A 170 38.70 35.14 -6.30
CA GLY A 170 37.37 34.69 -6.73
C GLY A 170 36.91 33.31 -6.18
N ALA A 171 37.76 32.64 -5.40
CA ALA A 171 37.42 31.28 -4.90
C ALA A 171 36.18 31.28 -3.99
N LEU A 172 36.05 32.24 -3.07
CA LEU A 172 34.86 32.34 -2.19
C LEU A 172 33.60 32.71 -2.97
N GLN A 173 33.72 33.63 -3.97
CA GLN A 173 32.58 33.99 -4.83
C GLN A 173 32.08 32.77 -5.63
N SER A 174 33.00 31.99 -6.22
CA SER A 174 32.66 30.77 -6.96
C SER A 174 32.05 29.70 -6.04
N LYS A 175 32.59 29.56 -4.82
CA LYS A 175 32.03 28.65 -3.81
C LYS A 175 30.62 29.06 -3.44
N LEU A 176 30.39 30.36 -3.17
CA LEU A 176 29.05 30.86 -2.84
C LEU A 176 28.06 30.68 -4.00
N ALA A 177 28.48 30.96 -5.23
CA ALA A 177 27.66 30.74 -6.42
C ALA A 177 27.29 29.27 -6.57
N GLY A 178 28.22 28.34 -6.35
CA GLY A 178 27.96 26.91 -6.32
C GLY A 178 26.92 26.50 -5.24
N ARG A 179 27.07 27.02 -4.00
CA ARG A 179 26.11 26.73 -2.91
C ARG A 179 24.70 27.28 -3.18
N ARG A 180 24.63 28.47 -3.82
CA ARG A 180 23.33 29.03 -4.25
C ARG A 180 22.70 28.19 -5.38
N ALA A 181 23.49 27.67 -6.31
CA ALA A 181 23.01 26.77 -7.34
C ALA A 181 22.45 25.46 -6.73
N GLU A 182 23.15 24.84 -5.75
CA GLU A 182 22.69 23.67 -5.01
C GLU A 182 21.38 23.96 -4.23
N TYR A 183 21.24 25.15 -3.66
CA TYR A 183 19.99 25.57 -2.99
C TYR A 183 18.85 25.68 -3.99
N ASN A 184 19.06 26.30 -5.15
CA ASN A 184 18.05 26.44 -6.19
C ASN A 184 17.63 25.09 -6.76
N GLU A 185 18.56 24.14 -6.93
CA GLU A 185 18.25 22.75 -7.27
C GLU A 185 17.33 22.12 -6.22
N GLN A 186 17.64 22.30 -4.94
CA GLN A 186 16.83 21.76 -3.86
C GLN A 186 15.43 22.38 -3.80
N VAL A 187 15.27 23.68 -4.14
CA VAL A 187 13.95 24.33 -4.30
C VAL A 187 13.15 23.60 -5.38
N ALA A 188 13.74 23.37 -6.54
CA ALA A 188 13.08 22.69 -7.65
C ALA A 188 12.69 21.23 -7.29
N LEU A 189 13.52 20.53 -6.52
CA LEU A 189 13.21 19.19 -6.01
C LEU A 189 12.07 19.20 -5.00
N TYR A 190 12.03 20.19 -4.11
CA TYR A 190 10.92 20.38 -3.17
C TYR A 190 9.61 20.64 -3.92
N ASP A 191 9.61 21.58 -4.85
CA ASP A 191 8.42 21.91 -5.65
C ASP A 191 7.90 20.69 -6.43
N ARG A 192 8.81 19.94 -7.06
CA ARG A 192 8.48 18.69 -7.76
C ARG A 192 7.85 17.67 -6.81
N THR A 193 8.38 17.53 -5.59
CA THR A 193 7.84 16.60 -4.59
C THR A 193 6.43 17.00 -4.18
N VAL A 194 6.20 18.30 -3.94
CA VAL A 194 4.88 18.83 -3.59
C VAL A 194 3.88 18.60 -4.72
N LEU A 195 4.24 18.93 -5.97
CA LEU A 195 3.36 18.72 -7.14
C LEU A 195 3.03 17.24 -7.35
N ASN A 196 4.02 16.34 -7.20
CA ASN A 196 3.77 14.91 -7.28
C ASN A 196 2.87 14.41 -6.15
N ALA A 197 3.04 14.91 -4.94
CA ALA A 197 2.18 14.58 -3.81
C ALA A 197 0.73 15.04 -4.04
N MET A 198 0.53 16.25 -4.56
CA MET A 198 -0.80 16.76 -4.91
C MET A 198 -1.47 15.89 -5.96
N ARG A 199 -0.75 15.53 -7.02
CA ARG A 199 -1.26 14.63 -8.07
C ARG A 199 -1.62 13.28 -7.50
N ALA A 200 -0.71 12.65 -6.73
CA ALA A 200 -0.96 11.32 -6.15
C ALA A 200 -2.15 11.30 -5.19
N ALA A 201 -2.36 12.37 -4.41
CA ALA A 201 -3.53 12.52 -3.56
C ALA A 201 -4.82 12.67 -4.39
N ALA A 202 -4.81 13.49 -5.45
CA ALA A 202 -5.96 13.66 -6.34
C ALA A 202 -6.32 12.34 -7.05
N ASP A 203 -5.33 11.63 -7.58
CA ASP A 203 -5.52 10.31 -8.21
C ASP A 203 -6.12 9.29 -7.21
N ALA A 204 -5.60 9.25 -5.98
CA ALA A 204 -6.11 8.36 -4.94
C ALA A 204 -7.55 8.67 -4.53
N VAL A 205 -7.96 9.96 -4.52
CA VAL A 205 -9.34 10.37 -4.29
C VAL A 205 -10.25 9.86 -5.40
N VAL A 206 -9.85 10.01 -6.67
CA VAL A 206 -10.62 9.55 -7.83
C VAL A 206 -10.78 8.03 -7.78
N ASP A 207 -9.69 7.29 -7.52
CA ASP A 207 -9.73 5.83 -7.40
C ASP A 207 -10.68 5.38 -6.30
N TYR A 208 -10.59 5.98 -5.13
CA TYR A 208 -11.46 5.66 -4.00
C TYR A 208 -12.94 5.95 -4.31
N GLN A 209 -13.26 7.10 -4.90
CA GLN A 209 -14.63 7.45 -5.31
C GLN A 209 -15.17 6.48 -6.37
N ASN A 210 -14.33 6.09 -7.34
CA ASN A 210 -14.70 5.12 -8.35
C ASN A 210 -15.03 3.76 -7.71
N MET A 211 -14.23 3.31 -6.74
CA MET A 211 -14.50 2.07 -6.01
C MET A 211 -15.84 2.12 -5.27
N GLN A 212 -16.18 3.25 -4.64
CA GLN A 212 -17.50 3.40 -4.00
C GLN A 212 -18.66 3.29 -4.99
N LYS A 213 -18.55 3.92 -6.16
CA LYS A 213 -19.58 3.85 -7.22
C LYS A 213 -19.75 2.42 -7.75
N ARG A 214 -18.64 1.69 -7.93
CA ARG A 214 -18.65 0.31 -8.43
C ARG A 214 -19.27 -0.67 -7.42
N GLN A 215 -19.23 -0.38 -6.12
CA GLN A 215 -19.81 -1.27 -5.10
C GLN A 215 -21.28 -1.56 -5.35
N SER A 216 -22.09 -0.53 -5.60
CA SER A 216 -23.54 -0.70 -5.85
C SER A 216 -23.82 -1.51 -7.12
N VAL A 217 -22.94 -1.41 -8.11
CA VAL A 217 -23.05 -2.19 -9.36
C VAL A 217 -22.79 -3.67 -9.09
N TRP A 218 -21.71 -3.98 -8.32
CA TRP A 218 -21.37 -5.35 -7.93
C TRP A 218 -22.47 -6.01 -7.10
N GLU A 219 -23.09 -5.26 -6.19
CA GLU A 219 -24.22 -5.77 -5.37
C GLU A 219 -25.42 -6.13 -6.26
N LYS A 220 -25.79 -5.26 -7.19
CA LYS A 220 -26.88 -5.53 -8.15
C LYS A 220 -26.58 -6.71 -9.08
N MET A 221 -25.33 -6.81 -9.57
CA MET A 221 -24.92 -7.94 -10.41
C MET A 221 -25.04 -9.27 -9.65
N GLN A 222 -24.57 -9.30 -8.40
CA GLN A 222 -24.69 -10.51 -7.57
C GLN A 222 -26.14 -10.87 -7.31
N GLU A 223 -26.97 -9.91 -6.93
CA GLU A 223 -28.42 -10.14 -6.70
C GLU A 223 -29.11 -10.72 -7.95
N THR A 224 -28.79 -10.15 -9.12
CA THR A 224 -29.35 -10.63 -10.40
C THR A 224 -28.88 -12.05 -10.72
N ALA A 225 -27.58 -12.34 -10.53
CA ALA A 225 -27.04 -13.68 -10.76
C ALA A 225 -27.65 -14.71 -9.79
N GLU A 226 -27.85 -14.35 -8.52
CA GLU A 226 -28.51 -15.21 -7.54
C GLU A 226 -29.99 -15.48 -7.89
N LYS A 227 -30.71 -14.46 -8.38
CA LYS A 227 -32.08 -14.65 -8.90
C LYS A 227 -32.09 -15.61 -10.09
N THR A 228 -31.12 -15.46 -10.99
CA THR A 228 -30.99 -16.34 -12.16
C THR A 228 -30.76 -17.80 -11.77
N VAL A 229 -29.88 -18.05 -10.79
CA VAL A 229 -29.64 -19.41 -10.26
C VAL A 229 -30.90 -19.96 -9.59
N ARG A 230 -31.57 -19.17 -8.76
CA ARG A 230 -32.85 -19.61 -8.11
C ARG A 230 -33.90 -20.00 -9.15
N ASN A 231 -34.08 -19.19 -10.19
CA ASN A 231 -35.04 -19.46 -11.25
C ASN A 231 -34.66 -20.75 -12.04
N ALA A 232 -33.37 -20.91 -12.37
CA ALA A 232 -32.90 -22.12 -13.04
C ALA A 232 -33.14 -23.39 -12.22
N ASN A 233 -32.85 -23.34 -10.91
CA ASN A 233 -33.13 -24.46 -9.98
C ASN A 233 -34.64 -24.75 -9.87
N SER A 234 -35.50 -23.72 -9.82
CA SER A 234 -36.95 -23.91 -9.79
C SER A 234 -37.47 -24.60 -11.06
N ARG A 235 -36.92 -24.28 -12.22
CA ARG A 235 -37.28 -24.96 -13.49
C ARG A 235 -36.84 -26.43 -13.49
N VAL A 236 -35.65 -26.72 -12.97
CA VAL A 236 -35.21 -28.13 -12.81
C VAL A 236 -36.12 -28.90 -11.88
N ASN A 237 -36.49 -28.32 -10.72
CA ASN A 237 -37.38 -28.96 -9.75
C ASN A 237 -38.78 -29.17 -10.31
N ALA A 238 -39.24 -28.31 -11.22
CA ALA A 238 -40.51 -28.47 -11.93
C ALA A 238 -40.45 -29.43 -13.13
N GLY A 239 -39.29 -30.05 -13.39
CA GLY A 239 -39.08 -30.95 -14.54
C GLY A 239 -39.04 -30.24 -15.89
N LEU A 240 -38.91 -28.91 -15.90
CA LEU A 240 -38.89 -28.09 -17.11
C LEU A 240 -37.48 -27.90 -17.71
N ASP A 241 -36.43 -28.41 -17.04
CA ASP A 241 -35.05 -28.29 -17.45
C ASP A 241 -34.24 -29.53 -17.02
N ASN A 242 -33.12 -29.79 -17.68
CA ASN A 242 -32.28 -30.98 -17.47
C ASN A 242 -31.18 -30.79 -16.41
N GLY A 243 -31.15 -29.68 -15.72
CA GLY A 243 -30.16 -29.35 -14.68
C GLY A 243 -28.82 -28.84 -15.17
N LEU A 244 -28.44 -29.03 -16.45
CA LEU A 244 -27.17 -28.53 -16.99
C LEU A 244 -27.14 -27.00 -16.98
N SER A 245 -28.25 -26.37 -17.42
CA SER A 245 -28.41 -24.93 -17.40
C SER A 245 -28.29 -24.35 -15.97
N ALA A 246 -28.88 -25.01 -14.98
CA ALA A 246 -28.78 -24.58 -13.59
C ALA A 246 -27.35 -24.66 -13.06
N LEU A 247 -26.60 -25.72 -13.37
CA LEU A 247 -25.18 -25.85 -13.03
C LEU A 247 -24.32 -24.81 -13.73
N GLN A 248 -24.63 -24.46 -15.00
CA GLN A 248 -23.95 -23.39 -15.71
C GLN A 248 -24.17 -22.04 -15.01
N LYS A 249 -25.42 -21.71 -14.64
CA LYS A 249 -25.74 -20.47 -13.90
C LYS A 249 -25.08 -20.43 -12.53
N GLN A 250 -24.99 -21.57 -11.85
CA GLN A 250 -24.26 -21.68 -10.58
C GLN A 250 -22.76 -21.39 -10.76
N ASN A 251 -22.12 -21.94 -11.81
CA ASN A 251 -20.73 -21.67 -12.11
C ASN A 251 -20.49 -20.18 -12.47
N GLU A 252 -21.38 -19.56 -13.24
CA GLU A 252 -21.35 -18.12 -13.54
C GLU A 252 -21.44 -17.26 -12.26
N LEU A 253 -22.33 -17.61 -11.33
CA LEU A 253 -22.45 -16.94 -10.03
C LEU A 253 -21.17 -17.07 -9.19
N LEU A 254 -20.58 -18.27 -9.13
CA LEU A 254 -19.33 -18.49 -8.40
C LEU A 254 -18.17 -17.68 -9.00
N GLN A 255 -18.10 -17.62 -10.32
CA GLN A 255 -17.12 -16.77 -11.02
C GLN A 255 -17.33 -15.29 -10.69
N LEU A 256 -18.57 -14.81 -10.69
CA LEU A 256 -18.90 -13.44 -10.29
C LEU A 256 -18.47 -13.16 -8.84
N LYS A 257 -18.71 -14.09 -7.91
CA LYS A 257 -18.27 -13.97 -6.51
C LYS A 257 -16.74 -13.88 -6.39
N MET A 258 -15.97 -14.63 -7.20
CA MET A 258 -14.52 -14.53 -7.25
C MET A 258 -14.06 -13.14 -7.72
N GLN A 259 -14.68 -12.60 -8.77
CA GLN A 259 -14.42 -11.24 -9.27
C GLN A 259 -14.79 -10.17 -8.24
N LYS A 260 -15.93 -10.35 -7.53
CA LYS A 260 -16.33 -9.45 -6.44
C LYS A 260 -15.33 -9.49 -5.28
N ALA A 261 -14.80 -10.65 -4.91
CA ALA A 261 -13.76 -10.76 -3.89
C ALA A 261 -12.47 -10.00 -4.30
N GLN A 262 -12.11 -10.06 -5.57
CA GLN A 262 -11.02 -9.25 -6.13
C GLN A 262 -11.31 -7.76 -5.98
N TYR A 263 -12.47 -7.31 -6.43
CA TYR A 263 -12.90 -5.92 -6.31
C TYR A 263 -12.87 -5.43 -4.85
N GLN A 264 -13.34 -6.24 -3.89
CA GLN A 264 -13.30 -5.89 -2.47
C GLN A 264 -11.87 -5.69 -1.95
N ALA A 265 -10.93 -6.51 -2.40
CA ALA A 265 -9.53 -6.34 -2.06
C ALA A 265 -8.94 -5.05 -2.68
N GLU A 266 -9.23 -4.79 -3.95
CA GLU A 266 -8.83 -3.55 -4.64
C GLU A 266 -9.40 -2.31 -3.94
N SER A 267 -10.62 -2.38 -3.44
CA SER A 267 -11.25 -1.29 -2.68
C SER A 267 -10.53 -1.00 -1.36
N LEU A 268 -10.08 -2.04 -0.64
CA LEU A 268 -9.27 -1.89 0.57
C LEU A 268 -7.89 -1.31 0.26
N ILE A 269 -7.28 -1.71 -0.86
CA ILE A 269 -6.00 -1.15 -1.32
C ILE A 269 -6.17 0.32 -1.68
N ALA A 270 -7.23 0.70 -2.42
CA ALA A 270 -7.51 2.08 -2.77
C ALA A 270 -7.74 2.95 -1.52
N TRP A 271 -8.45 2.44 -0.53
CA TRP A 271 -8.61 3.11 0.77
C TRP A 271 -7.27 3.27 1.51
N SER A 272 -6.46 2.23 1.57
CA SER A 272 -5.12 2.28 2.19
C SER A 272 -4.21 3.27 1.47
N ASN A 273 -4.23 3.26 0.14
CA ASN A 273 -3.47 4.20 -0.67
C ASN A 273 -3.90 5.64 -0.42
N LEU A 274 -5.21 5.91 -0.39
CA LEU A 274 -5.74 7.23 -0.05
C LEU A 274 -5.19 7.73 1.29
N ASN A 275 -5.24 6.90 2.34
CA ASN A 275 -4.68 7.26 3.64
C ASN A 275 -3.18 7.57 3.58
N THR A 276 -2.42 6.77 2.85
CA THR A 276 -0.98 6.97 2.66
C THR A 276 -0.69 8.28 1.93
N GLN A 277 -1.43 8.57 0.85
CA GLN A 277 -1.23 9.81 0.08
C GLN A 277 -1.64 11.07 0.85
N LEU A 278 -2.52 10.95 1.84
CA LEU A 278 -2.91 12.02 2.76
C LEU A 278 -1.99 12.11 4.00
N GLY A 279 -0.85 11.42 4.00
CA GLY A 279 0.13 11.48 5.11
C GLY A 279 -0.24 10.64 6.32
N GLY A 280 -1.20 9.70 6.21
CA GLY A 280 -1.62 8.82 7.32
C GLY A 280 -2.36 9.51 8.46
N GLY A 281 -2.57 10.84 8.37
CA GLY A 281 -3.19 11.66 9.43
C GLY A 281 -4.71 11.76 9.35
N PHE A 282 -5.34 11.07 8.41
CA PHE A 282 -6.79 11.10 8.29
C PHE A 282 -7.44 10.34 9.45
N LYS A 283 -8.03 11.07 10.42
CA LYS A 283 -8.83 10.47 11.48
C LYS A 283 -10.18 10.10 10.90
N LEU A 284 -10.45 8.80 10.80
CA LEU A 284 -11.79 8.29 10.56
C LEU A 284 -12.65 8.64 11.78
N GLU A 285 -13.66 9.49 11.62
CA GLU A 285 -14.72 9.58 12.60
C GLU A 285 -15.39 8.20 12.71
N PRO A 286 -15.53 7.60 13.91
CA PRO A 286 -16.28 6.36 14.05
C PRO A 286 -17.67 6.58 13.46
N LEU A 287 -18.09 5.69 12.58
CA LEU A 287 -19.48 5.65 12.15
C LEU A 287 -20.32 5.49 13.41
N GLU A 288 -21.02 6.55 13.84
CA GLU A 288 -22.05 6.43 14.87
C GLU A 288 -23.01 5.35 14.38
N ARG A 289 -23.00 4.20 15.05
CA ARG A 289 -24.03 3.19 14.86
C ARG A 289 -25.32 3.85 15.29
N ASN A 290 -26.11 4.31 14.33
CA ASN A 290 -27.51 4.64 14.55
C ASN A 290 -28.25 3.36 14.97
N VAL A 291 -27.99 2.94 16.20
CA VAL A 291 -28.86 2.01 16.90
C VAL A 291 -30.12 2.83 17.17
N SER A 292 -31.09 2.74 16.27
CA SER A 292 -32.42 3.29 16.49
C SER A 292 -32.90 2.75 17.83
N LYS A 293 -32.91 3.59 18.87
CA LYS A 293 -33.69 3.38 20.08
C LYS A 293 -35.16 3.35 19.66
N LYS A 294 -35.64 2.19 19.22
CA LYS A 294 -37.08 1.95 19.21
C LYS A 294 -37.56 2.00 20.66
N SER A 295 -38.23 3.07 20.93
CA SER A 295 -38.92 3.34 22.16
C SER A 295 -39.77 2.14 22.59
N THR A 296 -39.37 1.50 23.65
CA THR A 296 -40.30 0.76 24.52
C THR A 296 -40.88 1.78 25.50
N GLY A 297 -42.04 2.26 25.17
CA GLY A 297 -42.79 3.19 26.03
C GLY A 297 -44.26 3.15 25.72
N LYS A 298 -44.94 2.00 25.98
CA LYS A 298 -46.39 2.00 26.11
C LYS A 298 -46.74 1.28 27.41
N LYS A 299 -46.74 2.02 28.51
CA LYS A 299 -47.56 1.63 29.67
C LYS A 299 -49.00 1.88 29.31
N VAL A 300 -49.78 0.81 29.33
CA VAL A 300 -51.22 0.86 29.33
C VAL A 300 -51.67 0.79 30.78
N ARG A 301 -52.59 1.61 31.04
CA ARG A 301 -53.49 1.50 32.16
C ARG A 301 -54.75 0.80 31.67
#